data_62c870ceaae2dc24556f2a7a05457a01
#
_entry.id   62c870ceaae2dc24556f2a7a05457a01
#
_cell.length_a   1.000
_cell.length_b   1.000
_cell.length_c   1.000
_cell.angle_alpha   90.00
_cell.angle_beta   90.00
_cell.angle_gamma   90.00
#
_symmetry.space_group_name_H-M   'P 1'
#
loop_
_entity.id
_entity.type
_entity.pdbx_description
1 polymer ?
#
loop_
_entity_poly.entity_id
_entity_poly.type
_entity_poly.pdbx_seq_one_letter_code
_entity_poly.pdbx_strand_id
1 'polypeptide(L)'
;MNLLTFIAPLAVAATFMMPADAANHKELPALGNTHIQVFDKTPVCFRPDSFPNYTPANADGVIRLVNGRIILKKITLPDYKRDVDVTLKVTVASNGDRWDKSGSCFVLPKESVINLMNIAEGKRAFPAVDSTKYEKMIGIVPGQDYVPTLELMRFMTPFGVGYYSSDNDSLSSKRRPVYIPKWEKSVTWVQDITDLYPALEREAYVGIYIDTWTAEGYVASMELDVKESKITCDVMPERRVKPLMNTVYYIGQTYPDIFSRKDVVMDFDMPKAAKNVRLKYIVTGHGGHSGGDEFVEKRNIVSVDGKEVLNFIPWRDDCASFRRFNPATGVWLIPRVAAYIGDKGYTTKEIEEPLASSDLSRSNWCPGSDVMPE
;
A
#
# COMPACT_ATOMS: atom_id res chain seq x y z
N MET A 1 -10.50 18.40 24.96
CA MET A 1 -9.52 17.37 24.67
C MET A 1 -10.27 16.30 23.91
N ASN A 2 -10.33 16.46 22.58
CA ASN A 2 -11.18 15.61 21.74
C ASN A 2 -10.35 14.45 21.21
N LEU A 3 -10.73 13.27 21.65
CA LEU A 3 -10.15 11.98 21.21
C LEU A 3 -10.37 11.76 19.72
N LEU A 4 -9.38 11.18 19.13
CA LEU A 4 -9.21 10.88 17.71
C LEU A 4 -10.18 9.84 17.18
N THR A 5 -10.79 10.16 16.07
CA THR A 5 -11.62 9.26 15.28
C THR A 5 -10.80 8.77 14.09
N PHE A 6 -10.50 7.47 13.99
CA PHE A 6 -9.82 6.89 12.85
C PHE A 6 -10.68 5.89 12.11
N ILE A 7 -10.86 6.11 10.83
CA ILE A 7 -11.26 5.11 9.85
C ILE A 7 -10.22 5.16 8.73
N ALA A 8 -9.07 4.54 8.95
CA ALA A 8 -8.04 4.42 7.91
C ALA A 8 -7.49 3.00 7.88
N PRO A 9 -7.17 2.43 6.72
CA PRO A 9 -6.39 1.21 6.68
C PRO A 9 -5.00 1.49 7.25
N LEU A 10 -4.63 0.71 8.25
CA LEU A 10 -3.39 0.80 9.00
C LEU A 10 -2.61 -0.50 8.83
N ALA A 11 -1.35 -0.40 8.46
CA ALA A 11 -0.41 -1.52 8.53
C ALA A 11 0.75 -1.14 9.45
N VAL A 12 1.00 -1.95 10.46
CA VAL A 12 2.08 -1.77 11.43
C VAL A 12 2.93 -3.02 11.46
N ALA A 13 4.23 -2.86 11.20
CA ALA A 13 5.22 -3.94 11.30
C ALA A 13 6.43 -3.46 12.11
N ALA A 14 6.95 -4.32 13.00
CA ALA A 14 8.17 -4.06 13.75
C ALA A 14 9.33 -4.88 13.18
N THR A 15 10.46 -4.25 12.90
CA THR A 15 11.71 -4.88 12.45
C THR A 15 12.74 -4.90 13.57
N PHE A 16 13.46 -6.01 13.73
CA PHE A 16 14.45 -6.22 14.80
C PHE A 16 15.79 -6.67 14.22
N MET A 17 16.88 -6.12 14.72
CA MET A 17 18.25 -6.59 14.45
C MET A 17 18.90 -7.14 15.73
N MET A 18 19.55 -8.31 15.60
CA MET A 18 20.32 -8.94 16.70
C MET A 18 21.82 -8.60 16.56
N PRO A 19 22.58 -8.52 17.64
CA PRO A 19 24.01 -8.23 17.55
C PRO A 19 24.79 -9.40 16.93
N ALA A 20 25.79 -9.06 16.10
CA ALA A 20 26.76 -10.03 15.58
C ALA A 20 28.01 -10.05 16.45
N ASP A 21 28.55 -11.25 16.75
CA ASP A 21 29.87 -11.44 17.34
C ASP A 21 30.95 -11.46 16.23
N ALA A 22 32.06 -10.75 16.45
CA ALA A 22 33.13 -10.59 15.46
C ALA A 22 34.04 -11.83 15.44
N ALA A 23 34.14 -12.51 14.30
CA ALA A 23 35.22 -13.45 13.99
C ALA A 23 35.42 -13.76 12.50
N ASN A 24 36.65 -13.71 12.03
CA ASN A 24 37.30 -14.26 10.81
C ASN A 24 36.72 -13.97 9.44
N HIS A 25 37.39 -13.09 8.72
CA HIS A 25 37.17 -12.82 7.28
C HIS A 25 37.51 -14.06 6.41
N LYS A 26 36.50 -14.81 5.96
CA LYS A 26 36.60 -15.68 4.79
C LYS A 26 36.25 -14.89 3.54
N GLU A 27 37.01 -15.07 2.48
CA GLU A 27 36.61 -14.56 1.15
C GLU A 27 35.19 -15.04 0.83
N LEU A 28 34.27 -14.10 0.68
CA LEU A 28 32.90 -14.38 0.29
C LEU A 28 32.82 -14.56 -1.22
N PRO A 29 31.92 -15.41 -1.72
CA PRO A 29 31.71 -15.58 -3.16
C PRO A 29 31.33 -14.25 -3.83
N ALA A 30 31.35 -14.23 -5.15
CA ALA A 30 30.92 -13.05 -5.94
C ALA A 30 29.52 -12.58 -5.50
N LEU A 31 29.27 -11.27 -5.63
CA LEU A 31 27.97 -10.67 -5.28
C LEU A 31 26.85 -11.26 -6.09
N GLY A 32 25.80 -11.73 -5.40
CA GLY A 32 24.56 -12.14 -6.01
C GLY A 32 23.63 -10.95 -6.27
N ASN A 33 23.09 -10.90 -7.49
CA ASN A 33 22.00 -9.99 -7.82
C ASN A 33 20.88 -10.83 -8.44
N THR A 34 19.67 -10.64 -7.95
CA THR A 34 18.50 -11.38 -8.44
C THR A 34 17.42 -10.39 -8.84
N HIS A 35 16.96 -10.50 -10.08
CA HIS A 35 15.78 -9.80 -10.57
C HIS A 35 14.65 -10.81 -10.73
N ILE A 36 13.47 -10.54 -10.17
CA ILE A 36 12.28 -11.37 -10.30
C ILE A 36 11.15 -10.54 -10.89
N GLN A 37 10.69 -10.92 -12.07
CA GLN A 37 9.40 -10.49 -12.60
C GLN A 37 8.30 -11.32 -11.94
N VAL A 38 7.70 -10.79 -10.87
CA VAL A 38 6.63 -11.49 -10.13
C VAL A 38 5.36 -11.53 -10.97
N PHE A 39 4.90 -10.37 -11.41
CA PHE A 39 3.76 -10.20 -12.32
C PHE A 39 4.18 -9.35 -13.52
N ASP A 40 3.75 -9.73 -14.71
CA ASP A 40 3.88 -8.92 -15.91
C ASP A 40 2.49 -8.66 -16.50
N LYS A 41 2.07 -7.39 -16.49
CA LYS A 41 0.78 -6.90 -17.01
C LYS A 41 -0.40 -7.82 -16.68
N THR A 42 -0.40 -8.33 -15.44
CA THR A 42 -1.39 -9.29 -14.97
C THR A 42 -2.68 -8.58 -14.61
N PRO A 43 -3.84 -9.01 -15.13
CA PRO A 43 -5.13 -8.39 -14.79
C PRO A 43 -5.50 -8.57 -13.31
N VAL A 44 -5.92 -7.47 -12.68
CA VAL A 44 -6.56 -7.41 -11.35
C VAL A 44 -7.94 -6.83 -11.56
N CYS A 45 -9.01 -7.60 -11.31
CA CYS A 45 -10.37 -7.23 -11.68
C CYS A 45 -11.38 -7.92 -10.76
N PHE A 46 -12.66 -7.55 -10.88
CA PHE A 46 -13.74 -8.22 -10.17
C PHE A 46 -14.61 -8.98 -11.17
N ARG A 47 -14.41 -10.30 -11.26
CA ARG A 47 -15.13 -11.18 -12.20
C ARG A 47 -15.59 -12.46 -11.49
N PRO A 48 -16.66 -12.43 -10.70
CA PRO A 48 -17.14 -13.61 -9.94
C PRO A 48 -17.52 -14.78 -10.85
N ASP A 49 -18.00 -14.53 -12.07
CA ASP A 49 -18.35 -15.59 -13.03
C ASP A 49 -17.11 -16.32 -13.60
N SER A 50 -15.96 -15.67 -13.62
CA SER A 50 -14.71 -16.23 -14.16
C SER A 50 -13.75 -16.66 -13.07
N PHE A 51 -13.77 -15.99 -11.94
CA PHE A 51 -12.88 -16.19 -10.82
C PHE A 51 -13.69 -16.29 -9.52
N PRO A 52 -13.92 -17.49 -8.98
CA PRO A 52 -14.48 -17.65 -7.64
C PRO A 52 -13.56 -17.05 -6.59
N ASN A 53 -13.98 -17.11 -5.31
CA ASN A 53 -13.18 -16.58 -4.20
C ASN A 53 -11.75 -17.13 -4.16
N TYR A 54 -11.55 -18.34 -4.61
CA TYR A 54 -10.24 -18.98 -4.81
C TYR A 54 -10.17 -19.61 -6.19
N THR A 55 -9.16 -19.23 -6.96
CA THR A 55 -8.79 -19.85 -8.23
C THR A 55 -7.34 -20.32 -8.13
N PRO A 56 -7.05 -21.63 -8.32
CA PRO A 56 -5.70 -22.16 -8.21
C PRO A 56 -4.76 -21.56 -9.27
N ALA A 57 -3.46 -21.80 -9.07
CA ALA A 57 -2.42 -21.29 -9.94
C ALA A 57 -2.65 -21.71 -11.41
N ASN A 58 -2.59 -20.73 -12.30
CA ASN A 58 -2.55 -20.96 -13.75
C ASN A 58 -1.15 -21.40 -14.20
N ALA A 59 -0.94 -21.54 -15.52
CA ALA A 59 0.36 -21.91 -16.10
C ALA A 59 1.51 -20.96 -15.70
N ASP A 60 1.22 -19.68 -15.45
CA ASP A 60 2.21 -18.67 -15.01
C ASP A 60 2.41 -18.66 -13.49
N GLY A 61 1.76 -19.57 -12.77
CA GLY A 61 1.82 -19.66 -11.31
C GLY A 61 0.97 -18.62 -10.56
N VAL A 62 0.07 -17.90 -11.26
CA VAL A 62 -0.79 -16.88 -10.67
C VAL A 62 -2.02 -17.49 -10.04
N ILE A 63 -2.15 -17.35 -8.74
CA ILE A 63 -3.35 -17.67 -7.94
C ILE A 63 -4.22 -16.42 -7.89
N ARG A 64 -5.55 -16.59 -7.95
CA ARG A 64 -6.48 -15.47 -7.80
C ARG A 64 -7.39 -15.68 -6.61
N LEU A 65 -7.57 -14.60 -5.83
CA LEU A 65 -8.47 -14.61 -4.68
C LEU A 65 -9.50 -13.50 -4.85
N VAL A 66 -10.62 -13.64 -4.11
CA VAL A 66 -11.67 -12.61 -4.01
C VAL A 66 -12.16 -12.16 -5.38
N ASN A 67 -12.57 -13.14 -6.20
CA ASN A 67 -13.10 -12.91 -7.54
C ASN A 67 -12.14 -12.17 -8.50
N GLY A 68 -10.81 -12.34 -8.29
CA GLY A 68 -9.76 -11.76 -9.10
C GLY A 68 -9.22 -10.40 -8.63
N ARG A 69 -9.71 -9.85 -7.51
CA ARG A 69 -9.22 -8.61 -6.92
C ARG A 69 -7.84 -8.73 -6.27
N ILE A 70 -7.43 -9.97 -5.99
CA ILE A 70 -6.09 -10.32 -5.52
C ILE A 70 -5.46 -11.25 -6.53
N ILE A 71 -4.23 -10.93 -6.92
CA ILE A 71 -3.32 -11.84 -7.61
C ILE A 71 -2.18 -12.18 -6.66
N LEU A 72 -1.81 -13.47 -6.61
CA LEU A 72 -0.83 -14.01 -5.68
C LEU A 72 0.08 -14.97 -6.42
N LYS A 73 1.36 -14.98 -6.11
CA LYS A 73 2.34 -15.89 -6.71
C LYS A 73 3.39 -16.30 -5.68
N LYS A 74 3.80 -17.57 -5.75
CA LYS A 74 4.95 -18.07 -5.00
C LYS A 74 6.23 -17.61 -5.68
N ILE A 75 7.13 -17.02 -4.93
CA ILE A 75 8.49 -16.68 -5.37
C ILE A 75 9.51 -17.50 -4.59
N THR A 76 10.69 -17.69 -5.20
CA THR A 76 11.83 -18.32 -4.54
C THR A 76 13.05 -17.43 -4.73
N LEU A 77 13.67 -17.04 -3.64
CA LEU A 77 14.92 -16.28 -3.60
C LEU A 77 16.10 -17.21 -3.29
N PRO A 78 17.28 -16.92 -3.83
CA PRO A 78 18.51 -17.60 -3.43
C PRO A 78 18.79 -17.46 -1.92
N ASP A 79 19.60 -18.37 -1.40
CA ASP A 79 20.14 -18.27 -0.06
C ASP A 79 21.37 -17.33 -0.08
N TYR A 80 21.15 -16.04 0.10
CA TYR A 80 22.21 -15.02 0.10
C TYR A 80 23.17 -15.21 1.28
N LYS A 81 24.43 -14.98 1.04
CA LYS A 81 25.50 -15.12 2.06
C LYS A 81 25.93 -13.79 2.65
N ARG A 82 25.34 -12.70 2.17
CA ARG A 82 25.58 -11.32 2.63
C ARG A 82 24.26 -10.66 2.92
N ASP A 83 24.32 -9.53 3.57
CA ASP A 83 23.16 -8.64 3.68
C ASP A 83 22.68 -8.22 2.29
N VAL A 84 21.42 -7.91 2.17
CA VAL A 84 20.78 -7.58 0.89
C VAL A 84 20.09 -6.23 0.96
N ASP A 85 20.06 -5.55 -0.18
CA ASP A 85 19.16 -4.44 -0.46
C ASP A 85 18.03 -4.94 -1.35
N VAL A 86 16.79 -4.64 -1.00
CA VAL A 86 15.60 -5.09 -1.73
C VAL A 86 14.78 -3.92 -2.21
N THR A 87 14.61 -3.84 -3.53
CA THR A 87 13.77 -2.82 -4.17
C THR A 87 12.53 -3.48 -4.76
N LEU A 88 11.36 -2.96 -4.41
CA LEU A 88 10.08 -3.31 -5.01
C LEU A 88 9.68 -2.24 -6.02
N LYS A 89 9.39 -2.67 -7.25
CA LYS A 89 8.85 -1.82 -8.32
C LYS A 89 7.48 -2.33 -8.74
N VAL A 90 6.51 -1.43 -8.78
CA VAL A 90 5.13 -1.75 -9.16
C VAL A 90 4.67 -0.78 -10.23
N THR A 91 4.13 -1.31 -11.34
CA THR A 91 3.55 -0.53 -12.42
C THR A 91 2.09 -0.90 -12.60
N VAL A 92 1.21 0.10 -12.64
CA VAL A 92 -0.23 -0.08 -12.78
C VAL A 92 -0.77 0.79 -13.92
N ALA A 93 -1.69 0.21 -14.70
CA ALA A 93 -2.51 0.93 -15.65
C ALA A 93 -3.98 0.49 -15.50
N SER A 94 -4.92 1.39 -15.72
CA SER A 94 -6.34 1.04 -15.83
C SER A 94 -6.57 0.18 -17.07
N ASN A 95 -7.44 -0.80 -16.93
CA ASN A 95 -7.97 -1.61 -18.04
C ASN A 95 -9.44 -1.30 -18.31
N GLY A 96 -9.95 -0.18 -17.75
CA GLY A 96 -11.33 0.30 -17.88
C GLY A 96 -11.93 0.82 -16.56
N ASP A 97 -11.40 0.46 -15.40
CA ASP A 97 -11.80 1.10 -14.13
C ASP A 97 -11.27 2.55 -14.12
N ARG A 98 -12.18 3.50 -14.01
CA ARG A 98 -11.86 4.93 -14.08
C ARG A 98 -11.54 5.57 -12.73
N TRP A 99 -11.77 4.86 -11.61
CA TRP A 99 -11.71 5.43 -10.27
C TRP A 99 -10.34 5.28 -9.63
N ASP A 100 -10.06 6.11 -8.66
CA ASP A 100 -8.98 5.93 -7.71
C ASP A 100 -9.34 4.79 -6.73
N LYS A 101 -8.43 3.85 -6.58
CA LYS A 101 -8.62 2.66 -5.76
C LYS A 101 -7.44 2.45 -4.84
N SER A 102 -7.72 2.08 -3.60
CA SER A 102 -6.67 1.58 -2.70
C SER A 102 -6.07 0.30 -3.24
N GLY A 103 -4.74 0.23 -3.24
CA GLY A 103 -3.97 -0.94 -3.61
C GLY A 103 -2.90 -1.26 -2.59
N SER A 104 -2.55 -2.53 -2.49
CA SER A 104 -1.55 -3.04 -1.57
C SER A 104 -0.73 -4.14 -2.22
N CYS A 105 0.59 -4.02 -2.15
CA CYS A 105 1.49 -5.14 -2.37
C CYS A 105 1.81 -5.76 -1.02
N PHE A 106 1.77 -7.06 -0.94
CA PHE A 106 1.87 -7.75 0.34
C PHE A 106 2.59 -9.10 0.24
N VAL A 107 3.00 -9.63 1.39
CA VAL A 107 3.49 -11.00 1.54
C VAL A 107 2.69 -11.71 2.62
N LEU A 108 2.41 -12.99 2.40
CA LEU A 108 1.79 -13.84 3.43
C LEU A 108 2.86 -14.25 4.45
N PRO A 109 2.68 -13.97 5.74
CA PRO A 109 3.62 -14.39 6.78
C PRO A 109 3.75 -15.92 6.82
N LYS A 110 4.98 -16.40 6.84
CA LYS A 110 5.28 -17.86 6.79
C LYS A 110 4.84 -18.60 8.05
N GLU A 111 4.88 -17.91 9.17
CA GLU A 111 4.47 -18.41 10.48
C GLU A 111 2.95 -18.48 10.65
N SER A 112 2.19 -17.89 9.74
CA SER A 112 0.72 -17.86 9.79
C SER A 112 0.13 -19.12 9.17
N VAL A 113 -0.44 -19.98 9.98
CA VAL A 113 -1.19 -21.17 9.50
C VAL A 113 -2.47 -20.76 8.79
N ILE A 114 -3.16 -19.75 9.34
CA ILE A 114 -4.36 -19.14 8.75
C ILE A 114 -3.89 -17.96 7.88
N ASN A 115 -4.22 -17.97 6.60
CA ASN A 115 -3.83 -16.93 5.65
C ASN A 115 -4.91 -16.69 4.60
N LEU A 116 -4.72 -15.66 3.77
CA LEU A 116 -5.73 -15.27 2.77
C LEU A 116 -6.11 -16.39 1.80
N MET A 117 -5.17 -17.28 1.45
CA MET A 117 -5.46 -18.39 0.51
C MET A 117 -6.44 -19.38 1.13
N ASN A 118 -6.14 -19.91 2.31
CA ASN A 118 -7.00 -20.93 2.92
C ASN A 118 -8.34 -20.38 3.43
N ILE A 119 -8.40 -19.08 3.71
CA ILE A 119 -9.67 -18.38 3.96
C ILE A 119 -10.48 -18.28 2.66
N ALA A 120 -9.85 -17.88 1.55
CA ALA A 120 -10.52 -17.76 0.25
C ALA A 120 -11.03 -19.11 -0.27
N GLU A 121 -10.30 -20.22 0.02
CA GLU A 121 -10.73 -21.59 -0.25
C GLU A 121 -11.88 -22.07 0.66
N GLY A 122 -12.24 -21.33 1.70
CA GLY A 122 -13.20 -21.76 2.71
C GLY A 122 -12.70 -22.85 3.67
N LYS A 123 -11.38 -23.13 3.68
CA LYS A 123 -10.78 -24.15 4.56
C LYS A 123 -10.53 -23.66 5.98
N ARG A 124 -10.39 -22.37 6.15
CA ARG A 124 -10.14 -21.70 7.43
C ARG A 124 -10.97 -20.42 7.53
N ALA A 125 -11.11 -19.93 8.76
CA ALA A 125 -11.67 -18.62 9.08
C ALA A 125 -10.68 -17.86 9.96
N PHE A 126 -10.79 -16.54 9.99
CA PHE A 126 -10.04 -15.74 10.96
C PHE A 126 -10.38 -16.17 12.39
N PRO A 127 -9.40 -16.22 13.30
CA PRO A 127 -9.67 -16.52 14.69
C PRO A 127 -10.50 -15.43 15.35
N ALA A 128 -11.24 -15.80 16.37
CA ALA A 128 -11.90 -14.82 17.24
C ALA A 128 -10.84 -13.94 17.93
N VAL A 129 -11.20 -12.71 18.19
CA VAL A 129 -10.37 -11.74 18.93
C VAL A 129 -10.97 -11.52 20.33
N ASP A 130 -10.14 -11.06 21.26
CA ASP A 130 -10.65 -10.56 22.54
C ASP A 130 -11.52 -9.32 22.29
N SER A 131 -12.83 -9.49 22.37
CA SER A 131 -13.80 -8.44 22.06
C SER A 131 -13.77 -7.27 23.05
N THR A 132 -13.17 -7.46 24.24
CA THR A 132 -13.02 -6.39 25.22
C THR A 132 -11.88 -5.45 24.86
N LYS A 133 -10.84 -5.99 24.22
CA LYS A 133 -9.62 -5.29 23.82
C LYS A 133 -9.66 -4.87 22.35
N TYR A 134 -10.05 -5.79 21.46
CA TYR A 134 -9.99 -5.65 20.01
C TYR A 134 -11.36 -5.76 19.35
N GLU A 135 -12.31 -5.00 19.84
CA GLU A 135 -13.67 -4.98 19.32
C GLU A 135 -13.71 -4.87 17.79
N LYS A 136 -14.38 -5.82 17.13
CA LYS A 136 -14.50 -5.87 15.66
C LYS A 136 -13.16 -5.81 14.88
N MET A 137 -12.06 -6.30 15.45
CA MET A 137 -10.77 -6.35 14.75
C MET A 137 -10.42 -7.75 14.24
N ILE A 138 -11.41 -8.54 13.85
CA ILE A 138 -11.26 -9.89 13.30
C ILE A 138 -10.46 -9.82 11.99
N GLY A 139 -9.36 -10.57 11.90
CA GLY A 139 -8.47 -10.57 10.75
C GLY A 139 -7.56 -9.33 10.64
N ILE A 140 -7.62 -8.44 11.62
CA ILE A 140 -6.82 -7.19 11.70
C ILE A 140 -5.60 -7.39 12.60
N VAL A 141 -5.82 -7.98 13.77
CA VAL A 141 -4.77 -8.22 14.79
C VAL A 141 -4.37 -9.69 14.81
N PRO A 142 -3.18 -10.03 15.35
CA PRO A 142 -2.77 -11.41 15.53
C PRO A 142 -3.76 -12.21 16.39
N GLY A 143 -3.85 -13.51 16.13
CA GLY A 143 -4.65 -14.45 16.89
C GLY A 143 -4.05 -15.85 16.86
N GLN A 144 -4.78 -16.83 17.37
CA GLN A 144 -4.29 -18.21 17.34
C GLN A 144 -4.09 -18.66 15.89
N ASP A 145 -2.87 -19.12 15.57
CA ASP A 145 -2.47 -19.60 14.23
C ASP A 145 -2.58 -18.54 13.12
N TYR A 146 -2.75 -17.27 13.48
CA TYR A 146 -2.90 -16.17 12.55
C TYR A 146 -1.96 -15.01 12.85
N VAL A 147 -1.23 -14.59 11.83
CA VAL A 147 -0.46 -13.35 11.78
C VAL A 147 -1.01 -12.49 10.65
N PRO A 148 -1.25 -11.20 10.87
CA PRO A 148 -1.75 -10.31 9.83
C PRO A 148 -0.84 -10.29 8.60
N THR A 149 -1.45 -10.20 7.42
CA THR A 149 -0.72 -10.03 6.15
C THR A 149 0.23 -8.85 6.26
N LEU A 150 1.50 -9.03 5.84
CA LEU A 150 2.51 -7.98 5.86
C LEU A 150 2.44 -7.15 4.58
N GLU A 151 2.17 -5.88 4.72
CA GLU A 151 2.16 -4.94 3.59
C GLU A 151 3.59 -4.54 3.21
N LEU A 152 3.93 -4.70 1.92
CA LEU A 152 5.22 -4.32 1.35
C LEU A 152 5.19 -2.88 0.81
N MET A 153 4.07 -2.50 0.19
CA MET A 153 3.84 -1.16 -0.38
C MET A 153 2.35 -0.90 -0.44
N ARG A 154 1.92 0.28 -0.02
CA ARG A 154 0.58 0.81 -0.26
C ARG A 154 0.63 1.83 -1.39
N PHE A 155 -0.39 1.83 -2.25
CA PHE A 155 -0.53 2.79 -3.33
C PHE A 155 -2.00 3.12 -3.60
N MET A 156 -2.23 4.23 -4.29
CA MET A 156 -3.54 4.59 -4.81
C MET A 156 -3.49 4.63 -6.32
N THR A 157 -4.40 3.91 -6.98
CA THR A 157 -4.50 3.98 -8.44
C THR A 157 -4.96 5.37 -8.84
N PRO A 158 -4.46 5.90 -9.94
CA PRO A 158 -4.98 7.15 -10.48
C PRO A 158 -6.30 6.94 -11.23
N PHE A 159 -7.00 8.05 -11.49
CA PHE A 159 -8.24 8.05 -12.27
C PHE A 159 -7.99 7.69 -13.73
N GLY A 160 -8.05 6.40 -14.05
CA GLY A 160 -8.11 5.87 -15.40
C GLY A 160 -6.84 5.99 -16.25
N VAL A 161 -5.65 6.10 -15.62
CA VAL A 161 -4.36 6.12 -16.33
C VAL A 161 -4.23 4.94 -17.30
N GLY A 162 -3.81 5.19 -18.51
CA GLY A 162 -3.66 4.15 -19.55
C GLY A 162 -4.90 4.05 -20.43
N TYR A 163 -5.98 3.51 -19.93
CA TYR A 163 -7.20 3.31 -20.71
C TYR A 163 -7.80 4.63 -21.20
N TYR A 164 -7.91 5.63 -20.31
CA TYR A 164 -8.45 6.96 -20.61
C TYR A 164 -7.36 7.97 -21.01
N SER A 165 -6.14 7.54 -21.24
CA SER A 165 -5.02 8.41 -21.61
C SER A 165 -4.92 8.69 -23.11
N SER A 166 -5.83 8.14 -23.92
CA SER A 166 -5.85 8.36 -25.36
C SER A 166 -6.34 9.77 -25.70
N ASP A 167 -5.65 10.45 -26.61
CA ASP A 167 -6.07 11.76 -27.10
C ASP A 167 -7.39 11.72 -27.89
N ASN A 168 -7.76 10.54 -28.39
CA ASN A 168 -9.02 10.29 -29.08
C ASN A 168 -10.19 9.99 -28.14
N ASP A 169 -9.92 9.81 -26.84
CA ASP A 169 -10.98 9.62 -25.86
C ASP A 169 -11.71 10.93 -25.60
N SER A 170 -13.02 10.93 -25.88
CA SER A 170 -13.86 12.14 -25.72
C SER A 170 -13.94 12.63 -24.27
N LEU A 171 -13.73 11.75 -23.30
CA LEU A 171 -13.72 12.08 -21.88
C LEU A 171 -12.44 12.82 -21.50
N SER A 172 -11.28 12.28 -21.87
CA SER A 172 -9.97 12.88 -21.55
C SER A 172 -9.78 14.21 -22.27
N SER A 173 -10.21 14.33 -23.53
CA SER A 173 -10.09 15.56 -24.31
C SER A 173 -10.90 16.71 -23.74
N LYS A 174 -12.09 16.44 -23.19
CA LYS A 174 -12.97 17.45 -22.55
C LYS A 174 -12.48 17.89 -21.17
N ARG A 175 -11.66 17.08 -20.52
CA ARG A 175 -11.21 17.31 -19.15
C ARG A 175 -9.73 17.66 -19.02
N ARG A 176 -9.02 17.71 -20.14
CA ARG A 176 -7.58 18.01 -20.14
C ARG A 176 -7.34 19.45 -19.65
N PRO A 177 -6.63 19.65 -18.54
CA PRO A 177 -6.14 20.96 -18.18
C PRO A 177 -5.14 21.46 -19.23
N VAL A 178 -5.10 22.74 -19.48
CA VAL A 178 -4.23 23.36 -20.51
C VAL A 178 -2.75 23.06 -20.28
N TYR A 179 -2.33 22.88 -19.01
CA TYR A 179 -0.95 22.61 -18.63
C TYR A 179 -0.54 21.14 -18.71
N ILE A 180 -1.47 20.22 -19.06
CA ILE A 180 -1.13 18.80 -19.25
C ILE A 180 -1.05 18.54 -20.76
N PRO A 181 0.17 18.54 -21.35
CA PRO A 181 0.33 18.35 -22.80
C PRO A 181 0.04 16.91 -23.22
N LYS A 182 0.29 15.94 -22.32
CA LYS A 182 0.11 14.51 -22.61
C LYS A 182 -0.18 13.77 -21.30
N TRP A 183 -1.17 12.87 -21.35
CA TRP A 183 -1.46 11.94 -20.27
C TRP A 183 -0.44 10.79 -20.23
N GLU A 184 -0.04 10.38 -19.03
CA GLU A 184 0.77 9.18 -18.85
C GLU A 184 -0.06 7.92 -19.18
N LYS A 185 0.64 6.85 -19.58
CA LYS A 185 -0.01 5.58 -19.93
C LYS A 185 -0.04 4.57 -18.79
N SER A 186 0.74 4.79 -17.76
CA SER A 186 0.81 3.97 -16.54
C SER A 186 1.42 4.81 -15.43
N VAL A 187 1.28 4.35 -14.21
CA VAL A 187 2.02 4.86 -13.07
C VAL A 187 2.98 3.79 -12.56
N THR A 188 4.16 4.18 -12.12
CA THR A 188 5.17 3.29 -11.56
C THR A 188 5.67 3.85 -10.23
N TRP A 189 5.72 3.00 -9.22
CA TRP A 189 6.27 3.29 -7.91
C TRP A 189 7.46 2.39 -7.62
N VAL A 190 8.43 2.91 -6.89
CA VAL A 190 9.65 2.19 -6.49
C VAL A 190 9.90 2.48 -5.02
N GLN A 191 9.96 1.43 -4.20
CA GLN A 191 10.27 1.56 -2.78
C GLN A 191 11.38 0.60 -2.36
N ASP A 192 12.21 1.06 -1.44
CA ASP A 192 13.13 0.22 -0.68
C ASP A 192 12.34 -0.53 0.39
N ILE A 193 12.37 -1.85 0.30
CA ILE A 193 11.72 -2.75 1.25
C ILE A 193 12.73 -3.67 1.96
N THR A 194 13.98 -3.26 2.00
CA THR A 194 15.09 -4.03 2.60
C THR A 194 14.78 -4.49 4.03
N ASP A 195 14.17 -3.64 4.85
CA ASP A 195 13.77 -3.99 6.21
C ASP A 195 12.75 -5.13 6.28
N LEU A 196 12.02 -5.39 5.19
CA LEU A 196 10.99 -6.44 5.10
C LEU A 196 11.51 -7.74 4.47
N TYR A 197 12.79 -7.78 4.08
CA TYR A 197 13.42 -8.95 3.45
C TYR A 197 13.22 -10.27 4.23
N PRO A 198 13.26 -10.31 5.58
CA PRO A 198 13.04 -11.56 6.32
C PRO A 198 11.73 -12.28 5.99
N ALA A 199 10.69 -11.53 5.62
CA ALA A 199 9.42 -12.10 5.18
C ALA A 199 9.49 -12.72 3.77
N LEU A 200 10.47 -12.30 2.95
CA LEU A 200 10.66 -12.76 1.57
C LEU A 200 11.68 -13.88 1.42
N GLU A 201 12.54 -14.11 2.42
CA GLU A 201 13.65 -15.07 2.37
C GLU A 201 13.23 -16.45 1.84
N ARG A 202 14.05 -17.03 0.95
CA ARG A 202 13.86 -18.35 0.33
C ARG A 202 12.55 -18.44 -0.45
N GLU A 203 11.46 -18.80 0.19
CA GLU A 203 10.15 -18.97 -0.44
C GLU A 203 9.12 -18.05 0.23
N ALA A 204 8.36 -17.32 -0.58
CA ALA A 204 7.28 -16.48 -0.08
C ALA A 204 6.11 -16.44 -1.08
N TYR A 205 4.90 -16.23 -0.58
CA TYR A 205 3.76 -15.85 -1.41
C TYR A 205 3.62 -14.34 -1.36
N VAL A 206 3.81 -13.69 -2.50
CA VAL A 206 3.65 -12.24 -2.66
C VAL A 206 2.46 -11.94 -3.55
N GLY A 207 1.78 -10.84 -3.29
CA GLY A 207 0.56 -10.50 -4.02
C GLY A 207 0.34 -9.01 -4.22
N ILE A 208 -0.61 -8.72 -5.10
CA ILE A 208 -1.20 -7.40 -5.31
C ILE A 208 -2.70 -7.51 -5.06
N TYR A 209 -3.21 -6.60 -4.27
CA TYR A 209 -4.62 -6.32 -4.09
C TYR A 209 -4.96 -4.95 -4.64
N ILE A 210 -6.08 -4.81 -5.35
CA ILE A 210 -6.68 -3.53 -5.73
C ILE A 210 -8.17 -3.60 -5.40
N ASP A 211 -8.70 -2.58 -4.71
CA ASP A 211 -10.11 -2.50 -4.31
C ASP A 211 -11.03 -2.13 -5.50
N THR A 212 -10.84 -2.82 -6.62
CA THR A 212 -11.69 -2.67 -7.81
C THR A 212 -12.94 -3.52 -7.72
N TRP A 213 -14.05 -2.99 -8.24
CA TRP A 213 -15.34 -3.66 -8.32
C TRP A 213 -15.85 -3.73 -9.76
N THR A 214 -14.97 -3.49 -10.74
CA THR A 214 -15.30 -3.56 -12.16
C THR A 214 -14.69 -4.80 -12.80
N ALA A 215 -15.36 -5.32 -13.82
CA ALA A 215 -14.89 -6.47 -14.57
C ALA A 215 -13.62 -6.15 -15.39
N GLU A 216 -13.44 -4.93 -15.77
CA GLU A 216 -12.29 -4.41 -16.53
C GLU A 216 -11.05 -4.27 -15.62
N GLY A 217 -11.22 -3.65 -14.47
CA GLY A 217 -10.20 -3.47 -13.44
C GLY A 217 -8.95 -2.75 -13.93
N TYR A 218 -7.81 -3.33 -13.59
CA TYR A 218 -6.46 -2.82 -13.85
C TYR A 218 -5.56 -3.93 -14.42
N VAL A 219 -4.43 -3.53 -14.98
CA VAL A 219 -3.27 -4.40 -15.22
C VAL A 219 -2.12 -3.96 -14.34
N ALA A 220 -1.47 -4.93 -13.72
CA ALA A 220 -0.39 -4.68 -12.77
C ALA A 220 0.86 -5.50 -13.12
N SER A 221 2.03 -4.88 -12.97
CA SER A 221 3.33 -5.56 -12.99
C SER A 221 4.02 -5.34 -11.66
N MET A 222 4.76 -6.34 -11.19
CA MET A 222 5.54 -6.28 -9.96
C MET A 222 6.91 -6.90 -10.22
N GLU A 223 7.95 -6.19 -9.85
CA GLU A 223 9.34 -6.60 -9.95
C GLU A 223 10.02 -6.48 -8.59
N LEU A 224 10.88 -7.44 -8.28
CA LEU A 224 11.76 -7.41 -7.11
C LEU A 224 13.21 -7.47 -7.59
N ASP A 225 13.99 -6.49 -7.16
CA ASP A 225 15.44 -6.48 -7.30
C ASP A 225 16.07 -6.71 -5.93
N VAL A 226 16.85 -7.81 -5.81
CA VAL A 226 17.59 -8.16 -4.59
C VAL A 226 19.07 -8.14 -4.91
N LYS A 227 19.83 -7.33 -4.19
CA LYS A 227 21.26 -7.14 -4.38
C LYS A 227 22.01 -7.41 -3.10
N GLU A 228 23.00 -8.32 -3.13
CA GLU A 228 23.88 -8.51 -1.98
C GLU A 228 24.72 -7.25 -1.73
N SER A 229 24.83 -6.88 -0.46
CA SER A 229 25.65 -5.76 0.00
C SER A 229 27.14 -6.05 -0.22
N LYS A 230 27.90 -5.02 -0.58
CA LYS A 230 29.36 -5.08 -0.62
C LYS A 230 29.98 -5.10 0.77
N ILE A 231 29.24 -4.69 1.78
CA ILE A 231 29.68 -4.68 3.17
C ILE A 231 29.58 -6.10 3.71
N THR A 232 30.70 -6.64 4.12
CA THR A 232 30.79 -7.98 4.72
C THR A 232 30.83 -7.85 6.23
N CYS A 233 29.93 -8.56 6.93
CA CYS A 233 30.02 -8.80 8.37
C CYS A 233 30.44 -10.25 8.57
N ASP A 234 31.25 -10.52 9.59
CA ASP A 234 31.67 -11.89 9.90
C ASP A 234 30.50 -12.79 10.30
N VAL A 235 29.43 -12.18 10.80
CA VAL A 235 28.16 -12.83 11.12
C VAL A 235 27.03 -11.96 10.59
N MET A 236 26.18 -12.55 9.75
CA MET A 236 24.97 -11.88 9.27
C MET A 236 24.05 -11.57 10.46
N PRO A 237 23.62 -10.30 10.62
CA PRO A 237 22.67 -9.99 11.69
C PRO A 237 21.34 -10.71 11.40
N GLU A 238 20.82 -11.39 12.43
CA GLU A 238 19.48 -11.94 12.34
C GLU A 238 18.49 -10.77 12.34
N ARG A 239 17.74 -10.65 11.26
CA ARG A 239 16.65 -9.68 11.13
C ARG A 239 15.32 -10.40 11.32
N ARG A 240 14.38 -9.73 11.97
CA ARG A 240 13.01 -10.22 12.14
C ARG A 240 12.01 -9.12 11.81
N VAL A 241 10.93 -9.50 11.20
CA VAL A 241 9.77 -8.64 10.94
C VAL A 241 8.58 -9.23 11.66
N LYS A 242 7.84 -8.42 12.40
CA LYS A 242 6.63 -8.84 13.10
C LYS A 242 5.46 -7.92 12.70
N PRO A 243 4.51 -8.40 11.89
CA PRO A 243 3.28 -7.67 11.66
C PRO A 243 2.50 -7.54 12.97
N LEU A 244 2.14 -6.32 13.35
CA LEU A 244 1.36 -6.05 14.55
C LEU A 244 -0.12 -5.91 14.23
N MET A 245 -0.44 -5.25 13.11
CA MET A 245 -1.81 -4.96 12.71
C MET A 245 -1.86 -4.70 11.22
N ASN A 246 -2.96 -5.09 10.56
CA ASN A 246 -3.22 -4.67 9.19
C ASN A 246 -4.72 -4.48 8.97
N THR A 247 -5.15 -3.26 8.69
CA THR A 247 -6.56 -2.89 8.46
C THR A 247 -6.96 -2.85 6.98
N VAL A 248 -6.07 -3.25 6.06
CA VAL A 248 -6.45 -3.42 4.65
C VAL A 248 -7.48 -4.54 4.53
N TYR A 249 -8.61 -4.25 3.91
CA TYR A 249 -9.69 -5.20 3.72
C TYR A 249 -9.43 -6.09 2.51
N TYR A 250 -8.69 -7.18 2.70
CA TYR A 250 -8.42 -8.16 1.64
C TYR A 250 -9.59 -9.11 1.42
N ILE A 251 -10.04 -9.77 2.49
CA ILE A 251 -11.11 -10.78 2.46
C ILE A 251 -11.70 -10.98 3.85
N GLY A 252 -12.93 -10.60 4.08
CA GLY A 252 -13.66 -10.95 5.29
C GLY A 252 -13.13 -10.38 6.61
N GLN A 253 -12.12 -9.50 6.58
CA GLN A 253 -11.76 -8.72 7.76
C GLN A 253 -12.92 -7.82 8.16
N THR A 254 -13.04 -7.55 9.44
CA THR A 254 -14.05 -6.61 9.90
C THR A 254 -13.50 -5.19 9.79
N TYR A 255 -14.33 -4.22 9.33
CA TYR A 255 -13.93 -2.82 9.29
C TYR A 255 -13.97 -2.27 10.72
N PRO A 256 -12.81 -1.88 11.30
CA PRO A 256 -12.77 -1.41 12.67
C PRO A 256 -13.21 0.05 12.75
N ASP A 257 -14.15 0.33 13.62
CA ASP A 257 -14.53 1.70 14.01
C ASP A 257 -14.00 2.08 15.40
N ILE A 258 -13.20 1.18 15.99
CA ILE A 258 -12.69 1.30 17.36
C ILE A 258 -11.80 2.54 17.54
N PHE A 259 -11.00 2.89 16.53
CA PHE A 259 -10.13 4.08 16.56
C PHE A 259 -10.90 5.39 16.70
N SER A 260 -12.20 5.41 16.34
CA SER A 260 -13.06 6.59 16.51
C SER A 260 -13.51 6.80 17.95
N ARG A 261 -13.32 5.80 18.82
CA ARG A 261 -13.93 5.76 20.16
C ARG A 261 -12.92 5.61 21.29
N LYS A 262 -11.81 4.92 21.04
CA LYS A 262 -10.76 4.68 22.05
C LYS A 262 -9.43 4.36 21.39
N ASP A 263 -8.35 4.47 22.15
CA ASP A 263 -7.02 4.02 21.74
C ASP A 263 -7.02 2.49 21.55
N VAL A 264 -6.23 2.02 20.59
CA VAL A 264 -5.96 0.60 20.38
C VAL A 264 -4.59 0.27 20.97
N VAL A 265 -4.57 -0.65 21.92
CA VAL A 265 -3.36 -1.08 22.61
C VAL A 265 -3.00 -2.49 22.17
N MET A 266 -1.77 -2.67 21.70
CA MET A 266 -1.24 -3.96 21.29
C MET A 266 -0.03 -4.35 22.13
N ASP A 267 -0.06 -5.57 22.70
CA ASP A 267 1.10 -6.14 23.35
C ASP A 267 1.89 -6.97 22.35
N PHE A 268 3.20 -6.84 22.39
CA PHE A 268 4.10 -7.67 21.59
C PHE A 268 5.41 -7.90 22.31
N ASP A 269 5.98 -9.11 22.14
CA ASP A 269 7.25 -9.47 22.72
C ASP A 269 8.40 -9.08 21.79
N MET A 270 9.46 -8.51 22.38
CA MET A 270 10.73 -8.28 21.74
C MET A 270 11.85 -9.08 22.44
N PRO A 271 12.80 -9.68 21.69
CA PRO A 271 13.98 -10.25 22.28
C PRO A 271 14.76 -9.18 23.09
N LYS A 272 15.20 -9.49 24.31
CA LYS A 272 15.95 -8.54 25.15
C LYS A 272 17.22 -8.00 24.50
N ALA A 273 17.80 -8.77 23.56
CA ALA A 273 19.01 -8.41 22.84
C ALA A 273 18.73 -7.65 21.53
N ALA A 274 17.45 -7.35 21.21
CA ALA A 274 17.09 -6.64 19.98
C ALA A 274 17.73 -5.25 19.96
N LYS A 275 18.30 -4.89 18.80
CA LYS A 275 18.90 -3.59 18.53
C LYS A 275 18.29 -3.01 17.25
N ASN A 276 18.37 -1.69 17.07
CA ASN A 276 17.86 -0.99 15.90
C ASN A 276 16.39 -1.31 15.59
N VAL A 277 15.57 -1.39 16.64
CA VAL A 277 14.13 -1.63 16.51
C VAL A 277 13.48 -0.45 15.80
N ARG A 278 12.69 -0.74 14.76
CA ARG A 278 11.93 0.24 14.00
C ARG A 278 10.46 -0.15 14.01
N LEU A 279 9.58 0.83 14.13
CA LEU A 279 8.15 0.68 13.92
C LEU A 279 7.83 1.32 12.56
N LYS A 280 7.30 0.53 11.62
CA LYS A 280 6.79 1.05 10.35
C LYS A 280 5.29 1.26 10.47
N TYR A 281 4.84 2.46 10.20
CA TYR A 281 3.46 2.88 10.33
C TYR A 281 2.95 3.40 8.99
N ILE A 282 1.97 2.71 8.39
CA ILE A 282 1.33 3.12 7.14
C ILE A 282 -0.12 3.50 7.45
N VAL A 283 -0.49 4.74 7.17
CA VAL A 283 -1.82 5.26 7.43
C VAL A 283 -2.34 6.07 6.24
N THR A 284 -3.62 5.90 5.92
CA THR A 284 -4.34 6.68 4.89
C THR A 284 -5.79 6.87 5.33
N GLY A 285 -6.34 8.06 5.14
CA GLY A 285 -7.76 8.32 5.38
C GLY A 285 -8.59 8.12 4.13
N HIS A 286 -9.80 7.62 4.28
CA HIS A 286 -10.72 7.29 3.18
C HIS A 286 -12.16 7.64 3.49
N GLY A 287 -13.04 7.50 2.49
CA GLY A 287 -14.48 7.59 2.67
C GLY A 287 -15.00 9.02 2.81
N GLY A 288 -14.40 9.97 2.12
CA GLY A 288 -14.81 11.39 2.19
C GLY A 288 -16.29 11.63 1.90
N HIS A 289 -16.92 10.81 1.03
CA HIS A 289 -18.34 10.90 0.72
C HIS A 289 -19.27 10.30 1.79
N SER A 290 -18.73 9.50 2.71
CA SER A 290 -19.48 8.80 3.76
C SER A 290 -19.14 9.28 5.18
N GLY A 291 -18.55 10.46 5.31
CA GLY A 291 -18.16 11.03 6.61
C GLY A 291 -16.82 10.49 7.15
N GLY A 292 -16.05 9.80 6.33
CA GLY A 292 -14.69 9.40 6.66
C GLY A 292 -13.69 10.56 6.61
N ASP A 293 -12.45 10.26 6.87
CA ASP A 293 -11.38 11.25 7.08
C ASP A 293 -10.50 11.53 5.84
N GLU A 294 -10.94 11.13 4.65
CA GLU A 294 -10.20 11.35 3.40
C GLU A 294 -9.77 12.81 3.19
N PHE A 295 -10.69 13.73 3.44
CA PHE A 295 -10.49 15.18 3.28
C PHE A 295 -10.45 15.93 4.62
N VAL A 296 -10.10 15.25 5.70
CA VAL A 296 -10.07 15.83 7.04
C VAL A 296 -8.74 15.54 7.71
N GLU A 297 -8.06 16.59 8.11
CA GLU A 297 -6.83 16.47 8.88
C GLU A 297 -7.11 15.84 10.26
N LYS A 298 -6.50 14.68 10.51
CA LYS A 298 -6.60 13.97 11.80
C LYS A 298 -5.22 13.71 12.36
N ARG A 299 -5.03 14.10 13.62
CA ARG A 299 -3.77 13.86 14.32
C ARG A 299 -3.63 12.38 14.69
N ASN A 300 -2.48 11.82 14.35
CA ASN A 300 -2.08 10.47 14.72
C ASN A 300 -1.04 10.51 15.84
N ILE A 301 -1.23 9.73 16.87
CA ILE A 301 -0.30 9.60 17.99
C ILE A 301 -0.03 8.11 18.19
N VAL A 302 1.24 7.74 18.22
CA VAL A 302 1.68 6.39 18.55
C VAL A 302 2.58 6.46 19.77
N SER A 303 2.30 5.61 20.75
CA SER A 303 3.10 5.47 21.97
C SER A 303 3.61 4.04 22.13
N VAL A 304 4.82 3.90 22.61
CA VAL A 304 5.43 2.62 23.00
C VAL A 304 5.78 2.70 24.47
N ASP A 305 5.30 1.74 25.27
CA ASP A 305 5.47 1.70 26.73
C ASP A 305 5.12 3.03 27.43
N GLY A 306 4.01 3.63 26.99
CA GLY A 306 3.53 4.91 27.52
C GLY A 306 4.29 6.15 27.07
N LYS A 307 5.33 6.00 26.23
CA LYS A 307 6.08 7.12 25.66
C LYS A 307 5.63 7.40 24.24
N GLU A 308 5.26 8.64 23.94
CA GLU A 308 4.97 9.08 22.59
C GLU A 308 6.21 8.96 21.69
N VAL A 309 6.10 8.23 20.58
CA VAL A 309 7.17 8.00 19.60
C VAL A 309 6.86 8.62 18.25
N LEU A 310 5.58 8.86 17.95
CA LEU A 310 5.13 9.49 16.72
C LEU A 310 3.91 10.37 17.01
N ASN A 311 3.92 11.59 16.46
CA ASN A 311 2.80 12.53 16.59
C ASN A 311 2.78 13.45 15.38
N PHE A 312 1.86 13.21 14.45
CA PHE A 312 1.78 13.97 13.21
C PHE A 312 0.35 14.01 12.66
N ILE A 313 0.15 14.82 11.65
CA ILE A 313 -1.08 14.81 10.84
C ILE A 313 -0.72 14.21 9.49
N PRO A 314 -1.25 13.03 9.13
CA PRO A 314 -1.02 12.42 7.83
C PRO A 314 -1.80 13.19 6.76
N TRP A 315 -1.13 14.12 6.08
CA TRP A 315 -1.75 15.01 5.11
C TRP A 315 -0.86 15.24 3.90
N ARG A 316 -1.49 15.29 2.71
CA ARG A 316 -0.82 15.62 1.46
C ARG A 316 -1.57 16.73 0.74
N ASP A 317 -0.83 17.76 0.36
CA ASP A 317 -1.30 18.92 -0.41
C ASP A 317 -0.63 19.03 -1.79
N ASP A 318 0.16 18.03 -2.17
CA ASP A 318 0.89 17.96 -3.42
C ASP A 318 0.16 17.17 -4.53
N CYS A 319 -1.12 16.85 -4.36
CA CYS A 319 -1.88 15.98 -5.25
C CYS A 319 -1.97 16.49 -6.69
N ALA A 320 -1.91 17.80 -6.91
CA ALA A 320 -1.86 18.38 -8.25
C ALA A 320 -0.61 17.94 -9.06
N SER A 321 0.49 17.54 -8.39
CA SER A 321 1.69 17.03 -9.05
C SER A 321 1.46 15.69 -9.77
N PHE A 322 0.42 14.94 -9.39
CA PHE A 322 0.02 13.68 -10.00
C PHE A 322 -1.01 13.84 -11.12
N ARG A 323 -1.40 15.06 -11.45
CA ARG A 323 -2.48 15.33 -12.41
C ARG A 323 -2.31 14.62 -13.75
N ARG A 324 -1.06 14.49 -14.25
CA ARG A 324 -0.76 13.80 -15.53
C ARG A 324 -1.16 12.32 -15.55
N PHE A 325 -1.35 11.69 -14.40
CA PHE A 325 -1.80 10.31 -14.26
C PHE A 325 -3.33 10.18 -14.16
N ASN A 326 -4.08 11.29 -14.08
CA ASN A 326 -5.50 11.31 -13.73
C ASN A 326 -6.40 11.79 -14.88
N PRO A 327 -6.40 11.11 -16.05
CA PRO A 327 -7.17 11.58 -17.21
C PRO A 327 -8.68 11.54 -17.01
N ALA A 328 -9.19 10.60 -16.19
CA ALA A 328 -10.63 10.41 -15.97
C ALA A 328 -11.17 11.10 -14.72
N THR A 329 -10.39 11.96 -14.06
CA THR A 329 -10.83 12.69 -12.86
C THR A 329 -12.04 13.60 -13.13
N GLY A 330 -12.89 13.81 -12.13
CA GLY A 330 -13.91 14.85 -12.16
C GLY A 330 -13.31 16.25 -12.15
N VAL A 331 -13.92 17.17 -12.88
CA VAL A 331 -13.54 18.59 -12.86
C VAL A 331 -14.77 19.43 -12.55
N TRP A 332 -14.61 20.35 -11.58
CA TRP A 332 -15.62 21.34 -11.22
C TRP A 332 -15.16 22.73 -11.63
N LEU A 333 -16.10 23.60 -11.99
CA LEU A 333 -15.85 25.02 -12.14
C LEU A 333 -16.21 25.72 -10.82
N ILE A 334 -15.25 26.45 -10.27
CA ILE A 334 -15.40 27.17 -9.00
C ILE A 334 -15.31 28.67 -9.27
N PRO A 335 -16.30 29.48 -8.88
CA PRO A 335 -16.20 30.94 -8.95
C PRO A 335 -15.05 31.45 -8.12
N ARG A 336 -14.20 32.26 -8.71
CA ARG A 336 -13.06 32.91 -8.07
C ARG A 336 -12.97 34.37 -8.50
N VAL A 337 -12.35 35.18 -7.65
CA VAL A 337 -11.98 36.55 -7.99
C VAL A 337 -10.50 36.58 -8.35
N ALA A 338 -10.21 36.85 -9.60
CA ALA A 338 -8.83 36.99 -10.08
C ALA A 338 -8.44 38.48 -10.13
N ALA A 339 -7.26 38.80 -9.63
CA ALA A 339 -6.65 40.11 -9.74
C ALA A 339 -5.81 40.19 -11.02
N TYR A 340 -5.89 41.28 -11.76
CA TYR A 340 -5.07 41.51 -12.95
C TYR A 340 -4.82 43.01 -13.17
N ILE A 341 -3.89 43.34 -14.05
CA ILE A 341 -3.63 44.74 -14.47
C ILE A 341 -4.39 44.98 -15.77
N GLY A 342 -5.45 45.76 -15.70
CA GLY A 342 -6.21 46.24 -16.85
C GLY A 342 -5.72 47.62 -17.33
N ASP A 343 -6.40 48.14 -18.35
CA ASP A 343 -6.05 49.47 -18.96
C ASP A 343 -6.03 50.62 -17.98
N LYS A 344 -6.77 50.51 -16.89
CA LYS A 344 -6.88 51.56 -15.82
C LYS A 344 -6.08 51.21 -14.56
N GLY A 345 -5.15 50.26 -14.64
CA GLY A 345 -4.36 49.79 -13.51
C GLY A 345 -4.92 48.51 -12.88
N TYR A 346 -4.62 48.28 -11.59
CA TYR A 346 -5.03 47.10 -10.85
C TYR A 346 -6.56 47.00 -10.76
N THR A 347 -7.08 45.85 -11.08
CA THR A 347 -8.51 45.55 -11.02
C THR A 347 -8.76 44.06 -10.76
N THR A 348 -10.01 43.69 -10.52
CA THR A 348 -10.44 42.32 -10.31
C THR A 348 -11.55 41.94 -11.27
N LYS A 349 -11.66 40.63 -11.54
CA LYS A 349 -12.79 40.11 -12.30
C LYS A 349 -13.16 38.72 -11.76
N GLU A 350 -14.44 38.36 -11.86
CA GLU A 350 -14.88 37.00 -11.60
C GLU A 350 -14.46 36.09 -12.76
N ILE A 351 -13.93 34.95 -12.41
CA ILE A 351 -13.56 33.86 -13.31
C ILE A 351 -14.13 32.54 -12.80
N GLU A 352 -14.22 31.56 -13.66
CA GLU A 352 -14.44 30.17 -13.29
C GLU A 352 -13.10 29.45 -13.34
N GLU A 353 -12.66 28.93 -12.18
CA GLU A 353 -11.44 28.16 -12.06
C GLU A 353 -11.77 26.66 -12.11
N PRO A 354 -11.16 25.85 -13.00
CA PRO A 354 -11.35 24.42 -13.02
C PRO A 354 -10.57 23.77 -11.86
N LEU A 355 -11.29 23.03 -11.00
CA LEU A 355 -10.72 22.21 -9.94
C LEU A 355 -10.91 20.73 -10.27
N ALA A 356 -9.83 20.00 -10.36
CA ALA A 356 -9.88 18.54 -10.52
C ALA A 356 -9.97 17.84 -9.17
N SER A 357 -10.84 16.83 -9.06
CA SER A 357 -10.96 16.07 -7.81
C SER A 357 -9.67 15.34 -7.42
N SER A 358 -8.84 14.96 -8.42
CA SER A 358 -7.53 14.38 -8.17
C SER A 358 -6.53 15.32 -7.52
N ASP A 359 -6.76 16.63 -7.61
CA ASP A 359 -5.84 17.67 -7.13
C ASP A 359 -6.12 18.07 -5.66
N LEU A 360 -7.24 17.61 -5.11
CA LEU A 360 -7.61 17.90 -3.73
C LEU A 360 -6.64 17.25 -2.74
N SER A 361 -6.24 18.00 -1.74
CA SER A 361 -5.46 17.51 -0.61
C SER A 361 -6.20 16.39 0.13
N ARG A 362 -5.46 15.39 0.60
CA ARG A 362 -6.01 14.18 1.24
C ARG A 362 -5.18 13.68 2.41
N SER A 363 -5.79 12.82 3.18
CA SER A 363 -5.16 12.17 4.33
C SER A 363 -4.14 11.12 3.88
N ASN A 364 -2.90 11.57 3.70
CA ASN A 364 -1.66 10.82 3.41
C ASN A 364 -1.60 10.09 2.06
N TRP A 365 -2.41 10.47 1.07
CA TRP A 365 -2.33 9.91 -0.25
C TRP A 365 -2.80 10.87 -1.35
N CYS A 366 -2.43 10.61 -2.59
CA CYS A 366 -2.97 11.25 -3.78
C CYS A 366 -3.32 10.19 -4.83
N PRO A 367 -4.33 10.40 -5.70
CA PRO A 367 -4.58 9.51 -6.82
C PRO A 367 -3.36 9.40 -7.73
N GLY A 368 -2.73 8.21 -7.77
CA GLY A 368 -1.49 7.95 -8.49
C GLY A 368 -0.22 7.98 -7.63
N SER A 369 -0.34 8.16 -6.32
CA SER A 369 0.81 8.10 -5.41
C SER A 369 0.93 6.72 -4.74
N ASP A 370 2.14 6.39 -4.34
CA ASP A 370 2.40 5.45 -3.26
C ASP A 370 2.30 6.15 -1.90
N VAL A 371 2.27 5.35 -0.85
CA VAL A 371 2.24 5.81 0.54
C VAL A 371 3.53 5.36 1.21
N MET A 372 4.33 6.34 1.63
CA MET A 372 5.55 6.06 2.36
C MET A 372 5.22 5.72 3.82
N PRO A 373 5.87 4.72 4.42
CA PRO A 373 5.78 4.46 5.86
C PRO A 373 6.42 5.59 6.66
N GLU A 374 5.82 5.89 7.81
CA GLU A 374 6.39 6.72 8.86
C GLU A 374 7.24 5.87 9.82
#